data_ebdbcf4aef37c7a19ca86bc2b2d7bee2
#
_entry.id   ebdbcf4aef37c7a19ca86bc2b2d7bee2
#
_cell.length_a   1.000
_cell.length_b   1.000
_cell.length_c   1.000
_cell.angle_alpha   90.00
_cell.angle_beta   90.00
_cell.angle_gamma   90.00
#
_symmetry.space_group_name_H-M   'P 1'
#
loop_
_entity.id
_entity.type
_entity.pdbx_description
1 polymer ?
#
loop_
_entity_poly.entity_id
_entity_poly.type
_entity_poly.pdbx_seq_one_letter_code
_entity_poly.pdbx_strand_id
1 'polypeptide(L)'
;MSEATGTFSVEHLALTHEVLNQSSPLLDYNAYATDTALREAVRRHGAAWAEDSLSAHGALTGSARVIEWGFLANEYKPQFESHDRQGYRVDRVRYHDAYHQLMALALEQAGLHSTPWTEPGAGAHVARAARYYLQGQVESGHGCPVTMTFAAVPTLRLTPRIADEWLPKVLARGYDPRNVPHMEKAALTIGMGMTEKQGGSDVRSNTTTAQPLGAQGPGQPYELVGHKWFTSAPMCDAFLVLGQAAGGLSCFLVPRWRPDGSKNPIQVQRLKNKMGNVANASSEIELRGALGWMVGEEGRGVPAIIEMVAMTRFDCMIGSTAGQRQAVAQAVNHTLARSAFGKRLIDQPLMRNVLADLQLEVEGSLAMTMRMGQALDRSLAPGGDEHEKLLLRLGLPTGKYWICKRTPFHAYEAMECLGGNGVTEDFILARLYRDAPINAIWEGSGNVQALDMLRALSRSPEVLDAWNAELAKTRGASAVLDAAVLAVQQALADPDEVEYRARRTVDQLALTMQASLLLQAGNQAVADAFIASRLGQAGERNFGTLPRGLDLETILQRANPRVE
;
A
#
# COMPACT_ATOMS: atom_id res chain seq x y z
N MET A 1 32.94 -44.43 -15.24
CA MET A 1 32.20 -43.97 -16.43
C MET A 1 32.38 -42.46 -16.50
N SER A 2 33.17 -41.96 -17.46
CA SER A 2 33.37 -40.53 -17.64
C SER A 2 32.10 -39.96 -18.26
N GLU A 3 31.42 -39.06 -17.55
CA GLU A 3 30.39 -38.25 -18.14
C GLU A 3 31.01 -37.41 -19.26
N ALA A 4 30.60 -37.67 -20.48
CA ALA A 4 30.96 -36.84 -21.61
C ALA A 4 30.26 -35.48 -21.46
N THR A 5 30.96 -34.47 -20.99
CA THR A 5 30.55 -33.10 -21.06
C THR A 5 30.61 -32.69 -22.54
N GLY A 6 29.50 -32.91 -23.27
CA GLY A 6 29.36 -32.45 -24.64
C GLY A 6 29.30 -30.93 -24.66
N THR A 7 30.39 -30.28 -25.02
CA THR A 7 30.38 -28.84 -25.34
C THR A 7 29.91 -28.68 -26.78
N PHE A 8 28.79 -27.96 -26.96
CA PHE A 8 28.37 -27.55 -28.30
C PHE A 8 29.32 -26.47 -28.82
N SER A 9 29.90 -26.69 -30.00
CA SER A 9 30.62 -25.63 -30.71
C SER A 9 29.64 -24.71 -31.39
N VAL A 10 29.70 -23.43 -31.07
CA VAL A 10 28.80 -22.39 -31.67
C VAL A 10 28.96 -22.32 -33.18
N GLU A 11 30.12 -22.66 -33.70
CA GLU A 11 30.42 -22.66 -35.16
C GLU A 11 29.59 -23.67 -35.96
N HIS A 12 28.97 -24.65 -35.28
CA HIS A 12 28.20 -25.71 -35.92
C HIS A 12 26.69 -25.58 -35.68
N LEU A 13 26.23 -24.49 -35.01
CA LEU A 13 24.82 -24.25 -34.74
C LEU A 13 24.18 -23.50 -35.92
N ALA A 14 23.14 -24.10 -36.50
CA ALA A 14 22.32 -23.41 -37.48
C ALA A 14 21.40 -22.41 -36.79
N LEU A 15 21.27 -21.19 -37.33
CA LEU A 15 20.26 -20.22 -36.91
C LEU A 15 18.87 -20.78 -37.18
N THR A 16 18.05 -20.89 -36.16
CA THR A 16 16.68 -21.40 -36.28
C THR A 16 15.67 -20.28 -36.59
N HIS A 17 15.93 -19.07 -36.08
CA HIS A 17 15.05 -17.93 -36.28
C HIS A 17 15.77 -16.62 -35.87
N GLU A 18 15.16 -15.51 -36.24
CA GLU A 18 15.48 -14.17 -35.76
C GLU A 18 14.42 -13.75 -34.72
N VAL A 19 14.84 -13.10 -33.63
CA VAL A 19 13.91 -12.60 -32.61
C VAL A 19 13.27 -11.31 -33.07
N LEU A 20 12.01 -11.40 -33.51
CA LEU A 20 11.23 -10.30 -34.05
C LEU A 20 9.96 -10.05 -33.22
N ASN A 21 9.39 -8.86 -33.38
CA ASN A 21 8.06 -8.52 -32.85
C ASN A 21 7.94 -8.72 -31.30
N GLN A 22 9.01 -8.39 -30.58
CA GLN A 22 9.05 -8.39 -29.11
C GLN A 22 9.19 -6.95 -28.59
N SER A 23 8.55 -6.66 -27.47
CA SER A 23 8.75 -5.39 -26.76
C SER A 23 10.05 -5.41 -25.96
N SER A 24 10.78 -4.30 -26.00
CA SER A 24 11.89 -4.10 -25.08
C SER A 24 11.36 -3.95 -23.66
N PRO A 25 12.11 -4.41 -22.64
CA PRO A 25 11.77 -4.12 -21.24
C PRO A 25 11.58 -2.61 -21.01
N LEU A 26 10.67 -2.26 -20.11
CA LEU A 26 10.46 -0.89 -19.67
C LEU A 26 11.49 -0.58 -18.57
N LEU A 27 12.64 -0.05 -18.98
CA LEU A 27 13.80 0.25 -18.14
C LEU A 27 14.32 1.65 -18.46
N ASP A 28 15.07 2.23 -17.52
CA ASP A 28 15.77 3.51 -17.67
C ASP A 28 14.86 4.66 -18.13
N TYR A 29 13.68 4.71 -17.54
CA TYR A 29 12.70 5.78 -17.75
C TYR A 29 12.46 6.55 -16.44
N ASN A 30 11.94 7.76 -16.55
CA ASN A 30 11.56 8.53 -15.36
C ASN A 30 10.09 8.27 -15.01
N ALA A 31 9.84 7.42 -14.00
CA ALA A 31 8.50 7.02 -13.59
C ALA A 31 7.62 8.20 -13.12
N TYR A 32 8.19 9.31 -12.65
CA TYR A 32 7.47 10.53 -12.32
C TYR A 32 7.18 11.39 -13.55
N ALA A 33 8.19 11.65 -14.37
CA ALA A 33 8.04 12.53 -15.53
C ALA A 33 7.03 11.98 -16.56
N THR A 34 6.95 10.65 -16.69
CA THR A 34 6.03 9.96 -17.61
C THR A 34 4.63 9.71 -17.01
N ASP A 35 4.37 10.09 -15.76
CA ASP A 35 3.06 9.94 -15.13
C ASP A 35 2.35 11.31 -15.01
N THR A 36 1.62 11.67 -16.05
CA THR A 36 0.90 12.96 -16.11
C THR A 36 -0.13 13.09 -15.00
N ALA A 37 -0.87 12.01 -14.68
CA ALA A 37 -1.87 12.02 -13.62
C ALA A 37 -1.25 12.30 -12.25
N LEU A 38 -0.11 11.67 -11.94
CA LEU A 38 0.63 11.91 -10.70
C LEU A 38 1.13 13.35 -10.60
N ARG A 39 1.74 13.88 -11.66
CA ARG A 39 2.26 15.25 -11.70
C ARG A 39 1.18 16.29 -11.47
N GLU A 40 0.04 16.13 -12.14
CA GLU A 40 -1.14 16.99 -11.96
C GLU A 40 -1.68 16.92 -10.54
N ALA A 41 -1.79 15.72 -9.97
CA ALA A 41 -2.27 15.52 -8.60
C ALA A 41 -1.33 16.12 -7.55
N VAL A 42 -0.01 15.97 -7.69
CA VAL A 42 1.01 16.56 -6.83
C VAL A 42 0.87 18.09 -6.79
N ARG A 43 0.70 18.73 -7.94
CA ARG A 43 0.50 20.19 -8.04
C ARG A 43 -0.81 20.62 -7.40
N ARG A 44 -1.90 19.93 -7.75
CA ARG A 44 -3.26 20.25 -7.26
C ARG A 44 -3.36 20.18 -5.75
N HIS A 45 -2.67 19.23 -5.13
CA HIS A 45 -2.78 18.97 -3.70
C HIS A 45 -1.63 19.60 -2.87
N GLY A 46 -0.94 20.61 -3.43
CA GLY A 46 -0.03 21.49 -2.68
C GLY A 46 1.39 20.97 -2.52
N ALA A 47 1.80 19.94 -3.28
CA ALA A 47 3.15 19.36 -3.20
C ALA A 47 4.04 19.71 -4.41
N ALA A 48 3.72 20.79 -5.16
CA ALA A 48 4.54 21.24 -6.31
C ALA A 48 6.00 21.52 -5.94
N TRP A 49 6.27 21.94 -4.71
CA TRP A 49 7.62 22.18 -4.17
C TRP A 49 8.50 20.91 -4.19
N ALA A 50 7.91 19.73 -4.24
CA ALA A 50 8.63 18.46 -4.24
C ALA A 50 8.97 17.94 -5.66
N GLU A 51 8.55 18.62 -6.74
CA GLU A 51 8.65 18.10 -8.11
C GLU A 51 10.05 17.67 -8.52
N ASP A 52 11.08 18.47 -8.21
CA ASP A 52 12.47 18.13 -8.54
C ASP A 52 12.91 16.84 -7.83
N SER A 53 12.60 16.72 -6.54
CA SER A 53 12.94 15.53 -5.76
C SER A 53 12.13 14.30 -6.19
N LEU A 54 10.88 14.50 -6.60
CA LEU A 54 10.02 13.43 -7.14
C LEU A 54 10.52 12.98 -8.52
N SER A 55 10.97 13.90 -9.36
CA SER A 55 11.59 13.57 -10.65
C SER A 55 12.89 12.79 -10.48
N ALA A 56 13.75 13.21 -9.55
CA ALA A 56 14.97 12.47 -9.22
C ALA A 56 14.66 11.06 -8.71
N HIS A 57 13.66 10.94 -7.81
CA HIS A 57 13.21 9.63 -7.30
C HIS A 57 12.55 8.77 -8.40
N GLY A 58 11.78 9.37 -9.31
CA GLY A 58 11.19 8.70 -10.47
C GLY A 58 12.24 8.16 -11.44
N ALA A 59 13.33 8.88 -11.65
CA ALA A 59 14.46 8.40 -12.45
C ALA A 59 15.19 7.22 -11.79
N LEU A 60 15.33 7.24 -10.46
CA LEU A 60 15.92 6.12 -9.71
C LEU A 60 15.03 4.88 -9.76
N THR A 61 13.73 5.02 -9.48
CA THR A 61 12.78 3.89 -9.47
C THR A 61 12.52 3.31 -10.85
N GLY A 62 12.69 4.11 -11.92
CA GLY A 62 12.61 3.65 -13.31
C GLY A 62 13.93 3.11 -13.87
N SER A 63 15.05 3.16 -13.11
CA SER A 63 16.33 2.65 -13.58
C SER A 63 16.39 1.12 -13.64
N ALA A 64 17.10 0.58 -14.62
CA ALA A 64 17.29 -0.86 -14.78
C ALA A 64 17.80 -1.51 -13.48
N ARG A 65 18.75 -0.87 -12.80
CA ARG A 65 19.34 -1.36 -11.55
C ARG A 65 18.30 -1.52 -10.43
N VAL A 66 17.45 -0.52 -10.21
CA VAL A 66 16.47 -0.56 -9.12
C VAL A 66 15.31 -1.52 -9.45
N ILE A 67 14.92 -1.59 -10.71
CA ILE A 67 13.94 -2.58 -11.19
C ILE A 67 14.47 -4.01 -10.98
N GLU A 68 15.74 -4.26 -11.27
CA GLU A 68 16.40 -5.56 -11.01
C GLU A 68 16.37 -5.93 -9.52
N TRP A 69 16.58 -4.97 -8.61
CA TRP A 69 16.43 -5.25 -7.17
C TRP A 69 15.05 -5.76 -6.82
N GLY A 70 14.00 -5.24 -7.46
CA GLY A 70 12.63 -5.71 -7.28
C GLY A 70 12.46 -7.18 -7.71
N PHE A 71 13.07 -7.61 -8.81
CA PHE A 71 13.07 -9.01 -9.25
C PHE A 71 13.86 -9.89 -8.30
N LEU A 72 15.12 -9.54 -8.00
CA LEU A 72 16.00 -10.32 -7.13
C LEU A 72 15.44 -10.52 -5.72
N ALA A 73 14.82 -9.47 -5.13
CA ALA A 73 14.22 -9.57 -3.80
C ALA A 73 13.03 -10.54 -3.74
N ASN A 74 12.34 -10.78 -4.86
CA ASN A 74 11.22 -11.71 -4.97
C ASN A 74 11.66 -13.13 -5.39
N GLU A 75 12.71 -13.26 -6.19
CA GLU A 75 13.32 -14.53 -6.56
C GLU A 75 13.97 -15.18 -5.34
N TYR A 76 14.80 -14.42 -4.62
CA TYR A 76 15.50 -14.88 -3.41
C TYR A 76 14.72 -14.52 -2.15
N LYS A 77 13.69 -15.31 -1.86
CA LYS A 77 12.79 -15.10 -0.72
C LYS A 77 13.52 -15.11 0.62
N PRO A 78 13.03 -14.40 1.65
CA PRO A 78 13.58 -14.43 3.00
C PRO A 78 13.70 -15.83 3.56
N GLN A 79 14.83 -16.11 4.20
CA GLN A 79 15.16 -17.41 4.81
C GLN A 79 15.18 -17.29 6.32
N PHE A 80 14.50 -18.20 7.03
CA PHE A 80 14.45 -18.23 8.48
C PHE A 80 15.48 -19.19 9.05
N GLU A 81 16.29 -18.69 9.98
CA GLU A 81 17.21 -19.46 10.80
C GLU A 81 16.74 -19.42 12.25
N SER A 82 16.21 -20.53 12.74
CA SER A 82 15.76 -20.66 14.12
C SER A 82 16.91 -20.80 15.11
N HIS A 83 17.96 -21.56 14.73
CA HIS A 83 19.12 -21.88 15.56
C HIS A 83 20.41 -21.68 14.76
N ASP A 84 21.50 -21.37 15.48
CA ASP A 84 22.84 -21.38 14.91
C ASP A 84 23.39 -22.81 14.83
N ARG A 85 24.63 -22.94 14.33
CA ARG A 85 25.32 -24.24 14.18
C ARG A 85 25.63 -24.95 15.50
N GLN A 86 25.59 -24.23 16.63
CA GLN A 86 25.79 -24.78 17.97
C GLN A 86 24.48 -25.17 18.66
N GLY A 87 23.31 -24.87 18.04
CA GLY A 87 21.99 -25.14 18.58
C GLY A 87 21.42 -24.03 19.44
N TYR A 88 22.07 -22.86 19.54
CA TYR A 88 21.49 -21.69 20.20
C TYR A 88 20.42 -21.06 19.35
N ARG A 89 19.29 -20.71 19.96
CA ARG A 89 18.18 -20.07 19.28
C ARG A 89 18.52 -18.63 18.89
N VAL A 90 18.47 -18.32 17.60
CA VAL A 90 18.85 -17.00 17.06
C VAL A 90 17.68 -16.25 16.45
N ASP A 91 16.64 -16.92 15.97
CA ASP A 91 15.47 -16.32 15.34
C ASP A 91 15.84 -15.19 14.36
N ARG A 92 16.66 -15.53 13.38
CA ARG A 92 17.14 -14.60 12.37
C ARG A 92 16.46 -14.85 11.03
N VAL A 93 16.03 -13.79 10.37
CA VAL A 93 15.63 -13.85 8.97
C VAL A 93 16.70 -13.19 8.12
N ARG A 94 17.18 -13.90 7.13
CA ARG A 94 18.10 -13.39 6.12
C ARG A 94 17.33 -12.98 4.88
N TYR A 95 17.63 -11.79 4.38
CA TYR A 95 17.12 -11.26 3.15
C TYR A 95 18.24 -11.18 2.11
N HIS A 96 17.86 -11.19 0.84
CA HIS A 96 18.81 -10.90 -0.25
C HIS A 96 19.26 -9.43 -0.21
N ASP A 97 20.46 -9.12 -0.68
CA ASP A 97 21.02 -7.75 -0.66
C ASP A 97 20.12 -6.75 -1.39
N ALA A 98 19.46 -7.17 -2.47
CA ALA A 98 18.50 -6.32 -3.19
C ALA A 98 17.35 -5.81 -2.31
N TYR A 99 16.84 -6.63 -1.37
CA TYR A 99 15.86 -6.18 -0.39
C TYR A 99 16.42 -5.07 0.51
N HIS A 100 17.66 -5.23 0.97
CA HIS A 100 18.32 -4.22 1.80
C HIS A 100 18.56 -2.92 1.02
N GLN A 101 18.88 -2.98 -0.27
CA GLN A 101 18.98 -1.80 -1.14
C GLN A 101 17.63 -1.08 -1.31
N LEU A 102 16.53 -1.83 -1.49
CA LEU A 102 15.18 -1.25 -1.55
C LEU A 102 14.79 -0.58 -0.22
N MET A 103 15.12 -1.18 0.91
CA MET A 103 14.90 -0.60 2.23
C MET A 103 15.73 0.69 2.44
N ALA A 104 17.00 0.69 2.05
CA ALA A 104 17.86 1.88 2.12
C ALA A 104 17.32 3.01 1.22
N LEU A 105 16.89 2.68 -0.01
CA LEU A 105 16.23 3.64 -0.89
C LEU A 105 14.99 4.26 -0.24
N ALA A 106 14.15 3.44 0.42
CA ALA A 106 12.93 3.88 1.07
C ALA A 106 13.18 4.76 2.31
N LEU A 107 14.09 4.33 3.19
CA LEU A 107 14.26 4.94 4.52
C LEU A 107 15.32 6.05 4.51
N GLU A 108 16.47 5.84 3.85
CA GLU A 108 17.57 6.83 3.84
C GLU A 108 17.34 7.93 2.79
N GLN A 109 17.09 7.52 1.54
CA GLN A 109 17.02 8.48 0.44
C GLN A 109 15.65 9.14 0.34
N ALA A 110 14.57 8.34 0.29
CA ALA A 110 13.22 8.86 0.13
C ALA A 110 12.57 9.32 1.44
N GLY A 111 13.02 8.84 2.61
CA GLY A 111 12.47 9.19 3.91
C GLY A 111 10.99 8.82 4.07
N LEU A 112 10.55 7.71 3.47
CA LEU A 112 9.12 7.33 3.39
C LEU A 112 8.46 7.09 4.76
N HIS A 113 9.25 6.79 5.79
CA HIS A 113 8.77 6.58 7.16
C HIS A 113 8.73 7.86 7.99
N SER A 114 9.42 8.92 7.60
CA SER A 114 9.69 10.05 8.49
C SER A 114 9.32 11.42 7.95
N THR A 115 9.43 11.66 6.63
CA THR A 115 9.36 13.04 6.09
C THR A 115 8.17 13.88 6.52
N PRO A 116 6.90 13.40 6.52
CA PRO A 116 5.79 14.23 6.97
C PRO A 116 5.80 14.53 8.47
N TRP A 117 6.48 13.69 9.25
CA TRP A 117 6.57 13.84 10.71
C TRP A 117 7.69 14.79 11.13
N THR A 118 8.79 14.83 10.37
CA THR A 118 9.98 15.66 10.63
C THR A 118 9.95 16.98 9.86
N GLU A 119 9.29 17.00 8.72
CA GLU A 119 9.16 18.13 7.81
C GLU A 119 7.66 18.39 7.52
N PRO A 120 6.84 18.68 8.55
CA PRO A 120 5.42 18.89 8.35
C PRO A 120 5.15 20.17 7.56
N GLY A 121 4.09 20.15 6.75
CA GLY A 121 3.69 21.31 5.96
C GLY A 121 2.66 20.94 4.89
N ALA A 122 2.22 21.97 4.17
CA ALA A 122 1.28 21.75 3.08
C ALA A 122 1.88 20.83 2.01
N GLY A 123 1.18 19.74 1.69
CA GLY A 123 1.62 18.76 0.70
C GLY A 123 2.67 17.76 1.18
N ALA A 124 3.04 17.72 2.47
CA ALA A 124 4.06 16.79 2.98
C ALA A 124 3.64 15.32 2.84
N HIS A 125 2.39 14.98 3.22
CA HIS A 125 1.84 13.63 3.03
C HIS A 125 1.58 13.33 1.55
N VAL A 126 1.20 14.31 0.74
CA VAL A 126 1.05 14.16 -0.71
C VAL A 126 2.41 13.85 -1.36
N ALA A 127 3.48 14.58 -1.01
CA ALA A 127 4.83 14.33 -1.52
C ALA A 127 5.35 12.94 -1.09
N ARG A 128 5.12 12.57 0.17
CA ARG A 128 5.44 11.22 0.65
C ARG A 128 4.65 10.15 -0.11
N ALA A 129 3.34 10.35 -0.30
CA ALA A 129 2.50 9.42 -1.05
C ALA A 129 2.99 9.24 -2.49
N ALA A 130 3.40 10.33 -3.15
CA ALA A 130 3.98 10.27 -4.48
C ALA A 130 5.30 9.46 -4.51
N ARG A 131 6.21 9.67 -3.54
CA ARG A 131 7.44 8.87 -3.44
C ARG A 131 7.14 7.39 -3.19
N TYR A 132 6.22 7.09 -2.27
CA TYR A 132 5.82 5.71 -1.96
C TYR A 132 5.17 5.03 -3.18
N TYR A 133 4.33 5.76 -3.93
CA TYR A 133 3.71 5.32 -5.18
C TYR A 133 4.76 4.97 -6.25
N LEU A 134 5.79 5.81 -6.43
CA LEU A 134 6.87 5.56 -7.37
C LEU A 134 7.67 4.31 -6.98
N GLN A 135 8.02 4.17 -5.71
CA GLN A 135 8.79 3.02 -5.23
C GLN A 135 7.96 1.73 -5.18
N GLY A 136 6.67 1.82 -4.88
CA GLY A 136 5.74 0.69 -4.90
C GLY A 136 5.55 0.06 -6.28
N GLN A 137 5.83 0.79 -7.36
CA GLN A 137 5.84 0.26 -8.73
C GLN A 137 7.01 -0.71 -8.97
N VAL A 138 8.11 -0.55 -8.24
CA VAL A 138 9.28 -1.43 -8.33
C VAL A 138 9.02 -2.74 -7.59
N GLU A 139 8.65 -2.64 -6.31
CA GLU A 139 8.44 -3.79 -5.43
C GLU A 139 7.56 -3.37 -4.24
N SER A 140 6.54 -4.15 -3.93
CA SER A 140 5.56 -3.79 -2.91
C SER A 140 5.84 -4.39 -1.52
N GLY A 141 6.59 -5.48 -1.44
CA GLY A 141 6.82 -6.21 -0.19
C GLY A 141 7.63 -5.43 0.84
N HIS A 142 8.73 -4.79 0.43
CA HIS A 142 9.54 -3.96 1.34
C HIS A 142 8.79 -2.73 1.87
N GLY A 143 7.72 -2.31 1.20
CA GLY A 143 6.84 -1.25 1.69
C GLY A 143 6.16 -1.56 3.03
N CYS A 144 6.02 -2.84 3.40
CA CYS A 144 5.35 -3.23 4.64
C CYS A 144 6.08 -2.73 5.92
N PRO A 145 7.36 -2.99 6.18
CA PRO A 145 8.07 -2.40 7.32
C PRO A 145 8.17 -0.87 7.25
N VAL A 146 8.22 -0.30 6.05
CA VAL A 146 8.22 1.15 5.84
C VAL A 146 6.91 1.77 6.31
N THR A 147 5.76 1.21 5.90
CA THR A 147 4.44 1.71 6.34
C THR A 147 4.20 1.51 7.82
N MET A 148 4.60 0.37 8.39
CA MET A 148 4.45 0.12 9.83
C MET A 148 5.27 1.12 10.65
N THR A 149 6.50 1.43 10.24
CA THR A 149 7.36 2.41 10.91
C THR A 149 6.77 3.83 10.81
N PHE A 150 6.31 4.24 9.63
CA PHE A 150 5.60 5.51 9.42
C PHE A 150 4.36 5.64 10.30
N ALA A 151 3.54 4.60 10.31
CA ALA A 151 2.25 4.59 10.98
C ALA A 151 2.34 4.47 12.49
N ALA A 152 3.46 3.97 13.04
CA ALA A 152 3.66 3.82 14.47
C ALA A 152 3.82 5.17 15.21
N VAL A 153 4.20 6.24 14.51
CA VAL A 153 4.55 7.53 15.11
C VAL A 153 3.42 8.12 15.98
N PRO A 154 2.17 8.26 15.53
CA PRO A 154 1.11 8.78 16.37
C PRO A 154 0.83 7.89 17.58
N THR A 155 0.90 6.57 17.46
CA THR A 155 0.72 5.64 18.57
C THR A 155 1.83 5.80 19.62
N LEU A 156 3.10 5.87 19.21
CA LEU A 156 4.22 6.07 20.14
C LEU A 156 4.12 7.39 20.91
N ARG A 157 3.59 8.45 20.27
CA ARG A 157 3.36 9.76 20.90
C ARG A 157 2.35 9.74 22.05
N LEU A 158 1.50 8.71 22.17
CA LEU A 158 0.55 8.57 23.28
C LEU A 158 1.25 8.41 24.63
N THR A 159 2.54 8.03 24.67
CA THR A 159 3.29 7.82 25.91
C THR A 159 4.62 8.56 25.84
N PRO A 160 4.74 9.76 26.46
CA PRO A 160 5.92 10.63 26.33
C PRO A 160 7.25 9.91 26.60
N ARG A 161 7.34 9.12 27.66
CA ARG A 161 8.56 8.36 27.99
C ARG A 161 9.02 7.45 26.85
N ILE A 162 8.08 6.77 26.16
CA ILE A 162 8.38 5.90 25.01
C ILE A 162 8.73 6.77 23.80
N ALA A 163 7.98 7.84 23.58
CA ALA A 163 8.22 8.76 22.48
C ALA A 163 9.63 9.37 22.54
N ASP A 164 10.04 9.87 23.70
CA ASP A 164 11.36 10.50 23.91
C ASP A 164 12.52 9.53 23.66
N GLU A 165 12.36 8.26 24.01
CA GLU A 165 13.39 7.23 23.80
C GLU A 165 13.44 6.72 22.37
N TRP A 166 12.29 6.45 21.75
CA TRP A 166 12.21 5.72 20.49
C TRP A 166 12.09 6.60 19.24
N LEU A 167 11.30 7.69 19.29
CA LEU A 167 11.04 8.50 18.10
C LEU A 167 12.27 9.13 17.46
N PRO A 168 13.30 9.59 18.20
CA PRO A 168 14.49 10.13 17.57
C PRO A 168 15.17 9.16 16.60
N LYS A 169 15.16 7.86 16.93
CA LYS A 169 15.73 6.80 16.07
C LYS A 169 14.74 6.25 15.05
N VAL A 170 13.45 6.20 15.37
CA VAL A 170 12.39 5.78 14.44
C VAL A 170 12.23 6.79 13.30
N LEU A 171 12.43 8.07 13.56
CA LEU A 171 12.33 9.14 12.59
C LEU A 171 13.68 9.46 11.89
N ALA A 172 14.77 8.84 12.33
CA ALA A 172 16.07 9.05 11.71
C ALA A 172 16.08 8.53 10.26
N ARG A 173 16.61 9.36 9.34
CA ARG A 173 16.82 8.97 7.94
C ARG A 173 18.02 8.03 7.85
N GLY A 174 17.76 6.73 8.02
CA GLY A 174 18.77 5.68 8.01
C GLY A 174 18.14 4.31 7.95
N TYR A 175 18.93 3.32 7.56
CA TYR A 175 18.56 1.91 7.58
C TYR A 175 19.67 1.08 8.18
N ASP A 176 19.41 0.44 9.31
CA ASP A 176 20.39 -0.42 10.00
C ASP A 176 19.88 -1.87 10.07
N PRO A 177 20.28 -2.74 9.13
CA PRO A 177 19.85 -4.14 9.06
C PRO A 177 20.49 -5.05 10.11
N ARG A 178 21.43 -4.56 10.93
CA ARG A 178 22.16 -5.40 11.89
C ARG A 178 21.21 -6.02 12.91
N ASN A 179 21.49 -7.25 13.28
CA ASN A 179 20.75 -7.97 14.31
C ASN A 179 21.39 -7.75 15.69
N VAL A 180 21.30 -6.52 16.19
CA VAL A 180 21.88 -6.05 17.47
C VAL A 180 20.82 -5.32 18.29
N PRO A 181 21.06 -5.07 19.59
CA PRO A 181 20.19 -4.27 20.42
C PRO A 181 19.88 -2.89 19.80
N HIS A 182 18.64 -2.43 19.96
CA HIS A 182 18.18 -1.15 19.41
C HIS A 182 18.99 0.05 19.94
N MET A 183 19.60 -0.06 21.14
CA MET A 183 20.46 0.97 21.70
C MET A 183 21.73 1.21 20.84
N GLU A 184 22.23 0.18 20.17
CA GLU A 184 23.44 0.22 19.33
C GLU A 184 23.17 0.69 17.89
N LYS A 185 21.90 0.95 17.56
CA LYS A 185 21.50 1.40 16.22
C LYS A 185 21.25 2.90 16.18
N ALA A 186 21.51 3.49 15.02
CA ALA A 186 21.22 4.90 14.73
C ALA A 186 19.80 5.13 14.19
N ALA A 187 19.22 4.13 13.54
CA ALA A 187 17.88 4.16 12.98
C ALA A 187 17.14 2.86 13.30
N LEU A 188 15.84 2.95 13.55
CA LEU A 188 14.99 1.83 13.98
C LEU A 188 13.77 1.68 13.07
N THR A 189 13.30 0.44 12.98
CA THR A 189 12.04 0.08 12.33
C THR A 189 11.07 -0.50 13.35
N ILE A 190 9.78 -0.19 13.16
CA ILE A 190 8.69 -0.67 14.02
C ILE A 190 7.79 -1.60 13.20
N GLY A 191 7.50 -2.77 13.76
CA GLY A 191 6.49 -3.69 13.26
C GLY A 191 5.20 -3.65 14.07
N MET A 192 4.24 -4.50 13.73
CA MET A 192 3.03 -4.71 14.52
C MET A 192 2.57 -6.16 14.49
N GLY A 193 1.93 -6.60 15.58
CA GLY A 193 1.37 -7.94 15.74
C GLY A 193 0.02 -7.90 16.44
N MET A 194 -1.08 -7.93 15.67
CA MET A 194 -2.45 -7.82 16.22
C MET A 194 -3.19 -9.13 16.18
N THR A 195 -3.11 -9.83 15.03
CA THR A 195 -3.86 -11.05 14.74
C THR A 195 -3.35 -12.22 15.54
N GLU A 196 -4.23 -12.97 16.16
CA GLU A 196 -3.96 -14.27 16.78
C GLU A 196 -4.61 -15.41 15.97
N LYS A 197 -4.35 -16.68 16.32
CA LYS A 197 -4.86 -17.86 15.56
C LYS A 197 -6.37 -17.88 15.45
N GLN A 198 -7.10 -17.44 16.49
CA GLN A 198 -8.55 -17.40 16.52
C GLN A 198 -9.17 -16.25 15.69
N GLY A 199 -8.39 -15.25 15.28
CA GLY A 199 -8.89 -14.19 14.42
C GLY A 199 -8.09 -12.88 14.47
N GLY A 200 -8.33 -12.04 13.46
CA GLY A 200 -7.72 -10.71 13.31
C GLY A 200 -8.75 -9.60 13.14
N SER A 201 -9.97 -9.91 12.65
CA SER A 201 -11.04 -8.92 12.50
C SER A 201 -11.67 -8.53 13.84
N ASP A 202 -11.75 -9.48 14.78
CA ASP A 202 -12.18 -9.26 16.17
C ASP A 202 -10.99 -9.41 17.13
N VAL A 203 -10.16 -8.38 17.21
CA VAL A 203 -8.99 -8.38 18.10
C VAL A 203 -9.34 -8.37 19.59
N ARG A 204 -10.61 -8.14 19.96
CA ARG A 204 -11.04 -8.19 21.35
C ARG A 204 -11.01 -9.61 21.90
N SER A 205 -11.09 -10.60 21.03
CA SER A 205 -10.96 -12.04 21.36
C SER A 205 -9.51 -12.48 21.57
N ASN A 206 -8.53 -11.58 21.48
CA ASN A 206 -7.12 -11.90 21.72
C ASN A 206 -6.90 -12.46 23.14
N THR A 207 -6.05 -13.47 23.23
CA THR A 207 -5.77 -14.22 24.46
C THR A 207 -4.35 -13.98 25.01
N THR A 208 -3.48 -13.28 24.27
CA THR A 208 -2.18 -12.85 24.80
C THR A 208 -2.39 -12.05 26.07
N THR A 209 -1.77 -12.47 27.17
CA THR A 209 -1.83 -11.79 28.48
C THR A 209 -0.66 -10.85 28.69
N ALA A 210 -0.87 -9.81 29.48
CA ALA A 210 0.16 -8.87 29.88
C ALA A 210 0.07 -8.64 31.41
N GLN A 211 1.13 -9.01 32.13
CA GLN A 211 1.23 -8.86 33.57
C GLN A 211 2.25 -7.76 33.94
N PRO A 212 1.92 -6.83 34.83
CA PRO A 212 2.85 -5.77 35.19
C PRO A 212 4.06 -6.32 35.96
N LEU A 213 5.25 -5.83 35.66
CA LEU A 213 6.50 -6.18 36.35
C LEU A 213 6.80 -5.23 37.51
N GLY A 214 5.84 -4.42 37.93
CA GLY A 214 5.92 -3.45 39.01
C GLY A 214 4.72 -2.52 38.97
N ALA A 215 4.96 -1.22 38.76
CA ALA A 215 3.88 -0.25 38.58
C ALA A 215 3.06 -0.55 37.33
N GLN A 216 1.79 -0.13 37.33
CA GLN A 216 0.86 -0.31 36.24
C GLN A 216 0.68 0.99 35.43
N GLY A 217 0.23 0.87 34.18
CA GLY A 217 -0.17 2.00 33.34
C GLY A 217 0.82 2.39 32.28
N PRO A 218 0.61 3.55 31.62
CA PRO A 218 1.39 3.99 30.46
C PRO A 218 2.90 4.08 30.75
N GLY A 219 3.72 3.56 29.85
CA GLY A 219 5.17 3.56 29.96
C GLY A 219 5.75 2.55 30.96
N GLN A 220 4.93 1.82 31.70
CA GLN A 220 5.39 0.82 32.66
C GLN A 220 5.69 -0.51 31.97
N PRO A 221 6.63 -1.31 32.55
CA PRO A 221 7.02 -2.60 31.97
C PRO A 221 6.01 -3.71 32.33
N TYR A 222 5.75 -4.56 31.36
CA TYR A 222 4.88 -5.73 31.47
C TYR A 222 5.58 -6.97 30.91
N GLU A 223 5.24 -8.14 31.44
CA GLU A 223 5.54 -9.44 30.87
C GLU A 223 4.38 -9.90 29.99
N LEU A 224 4.67 -10.21 28.73
CA LEU A 224 3.67 -10.68 27.77
C LEU A 224 3.85 -12.19 27.51
N VAL A 225 2.74 -12.94 27.60
CA VAL A 225 2.67 -14.36 27.28
C VAL A 225 1.52 -14.62 26.30
N GLY A 226 1.83 -15.23 25.16
CA GLY A 226 0.85 -15.51 24.13
C GLY A 226 1.45 -15.74 22.76
N HIS A 227 0.70 -15.43 21.70
CA HIS A 227 1.16 -15.63 20.32
C HIS A 227 0.57 -14.58 19.39
N LYS A 228 1.23 -14.41 18.23
CA LYS A 228 0.67 -13.68 17.09
C LYS A 228 0.79 -14.50 15.81
N TRP A 229 -0.28 -14.48 15.01
CA TRP A 229 -0.42 -15.32 13.83
C TRP A 229 0.15 -14.70 12.56
N PHE A 230 0.20 -13.36 12.52
CA PHE A 230 0.87 -12.57 11.48
C PHE A 230 1.66 -11.45 12.13
N THR A 231 2.99 -11.59 12.11
CA THR A 231 3.95 -10.54 12.49
C THR A 231 4.87 -10.35 11.31
N SER A 232 4.61 -9.29 10.54
CA SER A 232 5.40 -8.96 9.36
C SER A 232 6.72 -8.31 9.75
N ALA A 233 7.73 -8.50 8.89
CA ALA A 233 9.09 -7.98 9.07
C ALA A 233 9.65 -8.31 10.47
N PRO A 234 9.84 -9.60 10.82
CA PRO A 234 10.24 -10.02 12.17
C PRO A 234 11.62 -9.52 12.60
N MET A 235 12.36 -8.87 11.71
CA MET A 235 13.64 -8.20 12.01
C MET A 235 13.47 -6.72 12.38
N CYS A 236 12.24 -6.16 12.40
CA CYS A 236 11.97 -4.84 13.01
C CYS A 236 12.48 -4.80 14.46
N ASP A 237 12.90 -3.64 14.93
CA ASP A 237 13.55 -3.48 16.24
C ASP A 237 12.57 -3.60 17.42
N ALA A 238 11.30 -3.24 17.20
CA ALA A 238 10.22 -3.46 18.15
C ALA A 238 8.89 -3.66 17.40
N PHE A 239 7.87 -4.12 18.15
CA PHE A 239 6.53 -4.38 17.63
C PHE A 239 5.48 -3.74 18.52
N LEU A 240 4.48 -3.08 17.91
CA LEU A 240 3.24 -2.73 18.61
C LEU A 240 2.33 -3.97 18.65
N VAL A 241 1.96 -4.38 19.85
CA VAL A 241 1.24 -5.64 20.11
C VAL A 241 0.05 -5.38 21.03
N LEU A 242 -1.06 -6.07 20.79
CA LEU A 242 -2.20 -6.07 21.71
C LEU A 242 -2.13 -7.25 22.68
N GLY A 243 -2.37 -6.98 23.97
CA GLY A 243 -2.44 -7.98 25.04
C GLY A 243 -3.48 -7.62 26.10
N GLN A 244 -4.01 -8.63 26.78
CA GLN A 244 -4.99 -8.48 27.89
C GLN A 244 -4.23 -8.14 29.17
N ALA A 245 -4.37 -6.90 29.64
CA ALA A 245 -3.98 -6.46 30.97
C ALA A 245 -5.17 -6.55 31.94
N ALA A 246 -4.99 -6.22 33.22
CA ALA A 246 -6.06 -6.27 34.23
C ALA A 246 -7.24 -5.36 33.88
N GLY A 247 -6.98 -4.18 33.31
CA GLY A 247 -8.00 -3.23 32.84
C GLY A 247 -8.54 -3.53 31.42
N GLY A 248 -8.11 -4.62 30.78
CA GLY A 248 -8.57 -5.06 29.45
C GLY A 248 -7.50 -4.97 28.36
N LEU A 249 -7.96 -5.11 27.11
CA LEU A 249 -7.08 -5.15 25.94
C LEU A 249 -6.30 -3.83 25.78
N SER A 250 -4.98 -3.91 25.91
CA SER A 250 -4.06 -2.77 25.93
C SER A 250 -2.99 -2.90 24.84
N CYS A 251 -2.35 -1.80 24.49
CA CYS A 251 -1.27 -1.76 23.49
C CYS A 251 0.10 -1.75 24.18
N PHE A 252 1.06 -2.48 23.63
CA PHE A 252 2.41 -2.59 24.16
C PHE A 252 3.45 -2.43 23.06
N LEU A 253 4.54 -1.70 23.34
CA LEU A 253 5.75 -1.71 22.54
C LEU A 253 6.65 -2.82 23.05
N VAL A 254 6.89 -3.84 22.23
CA VAL A 254 7.66 -5.04 22.56
C VAL A 254 8.95 -5.05 21.75
N PRO A 255 10.12 -4.73 22.36
CA PRO A 255 11.40 -4.70 21.65
C PRO A 255 11.93 -6.11 21.41
N ARG A 256 12.74 -6.29 20.35
CA ARG A 256 13.42 -7.57 20.11
C ARG A 256 14.54 -7.87 21.10
N TRP A 257 15.10 -6.84 21.71
CA TRP A 257 16.18 -6.93 22.68
C TRP A 257 15.78 -6.20 23.96
N ARG A 258 16.10 -6.79 25.11
CA ARG A 258 15.89 -6.15 26.40
C ARG A 258 16.90 -5.02 26.64
N PRO A 259 16.67 -4.11 27.59
CA PRO A 259 17.60 -3.04 27.93
C PRO A 259 18.97 -3.52 28.41
N ASP A 260 19.05 -4.75 28.96
CA ASP A 260 20.30 -5.38 29.39
C ASP A 260 21.13 -5.99 28.24
N GLY A 261 20.67 -5.85 26.98
CA GLY A 261 21.30 -6.40 25.80
C GLY A 261 21.00 -7.87 25.55
N SER A 262 20.21 -8.53 26.40
CA SER A 262 19.75 -9.90 26.16
C SER A 262 18.61 -9.94 25.15
N LYS A 263 18.44 -11.05 24.43
CA LYS A 263 17.30 -11.24 23.55
C LYS A 263 15.99 -11.28 24.36
N ASN A 264 15.01 -10.51 23.90
CA ASN A 264 13.66 -10.61 24.41
C ASN A 264 13.03 -11.94 23.92
N PRO A 265 12.34 -12.71 24.76
CA PRO A 265 11.80 -14.03 24.37
C PRO A 265 10.57 -13.89 23.44
N ILE A 266 10.81 -13.30 22.29
CA ILE A 266 9.95 -13.31 21.12
C ILE A 266 10.47 -14.41 20.20
N GLN A 267 9.75 -15.52 20.11
CA GLN A 267 10.19 -16.69 19.35
C GLN A 267 9.45 -16.78 18.01
N VAL A 268 10.17 -16.67 16.92
CA VAL A 268 9.64 -16.92 15.59
C VAL A 268 9.47 -18.43 15.40
N GLN A 269 8.24 -18.87 15.08
CA GLN A 269 7.93 -20.29 14.89
C GLN A 269 8.17 -20.72 13.44
N ARG A 270 7.72 -19.90 12.48
CA ARG A 270 7.94 -20.08 11.04
C ARG A 270 7.63 -18.83 10.27
N LEU A 271 8.05 -18.78 9.01
CA LEU A 271 7.57 -17.78 8.05
C LEU A 271 6.33 -18.30 7.31
N LYS A 272 5.44 -17.38 6.96
CA LYS A 272 4.28 -17.66 6.10
C LYS A 272 4.73 -17.85 4.66
N ASN A 273 4.27 -18.92 4.01
CA ASN A 273 4.43 -19.11 2.57
C ASN A 273 3.29 -18.37 1.85
N LYS A 274 3.53 -17.11 1.51
CA LYS A 274 2.53 -16.21 0.91
C LYS A 274 2.55 -16.30 -0.61
N MET A 275 1.40 -15.99 -1.24
CA MET A 275 1.32 -15.91 -2.69
C MET A 275 1.97 -14.63 -3.26
N GLY A 276 1.93 -13.52 -2.50
CA GLY A 276 2.44 -12.20 -2.89
C GLY A 276 3.18 -11.50 -1.77
N ASN A 277 3.79 -10.35 -2.09
CA ASN A 277 4.70 -9.61 -1.21
C ASN A 277 5.75 -10.54 -0.58
N VAL A 278 6.31 -11.44 -1.39
CA VAL A 278 7.16 -12.52 -0.90
C VAL A 278 8.55 -12.03 -0.46
N ALA A 279 8.99 -10.87 -0.94
CA ALA A 279 10.20 -10.20 -0.48
C ALA A 279 10.11 -9.79 1.00
N ASN A 280 8.91 -9.56 1.52
CA ASN A 280 8.69 -9.29 2.95
C ASN A 280 8.41 -10.59 3.70
N ALA A 281 9.20 -10.90 4.72
CA ALA A 281 8.91 -11.98 5.65
C ALA A 281 7.69 -11.65 6.51
N SER A 282 6.76 -12.59 6.67
CA SER A 282 5.69 -12.54 7.66
C SER A 282 5.77 -13.80 8.52
N SER A 283 5.76 -13.64 9.83
CA SER A 283 6.04 -14.72 10.76
C SER A 283 4.89 -15.03 11.70
N GLU A 284 4.91 -16.23 12.25
CA GLU A 284 4.18 -16.62 13.45
C GLU A 284 5.14 -16.49 14.63
N ILE A 285 4.71 -15.81 15.69
CA ILE A 285 5.54 -15.62 16.88
C ILE A 285 4.84 -16.10 18.15
N GLU A 286 5.64 -16.54 19.12
CA GLU A 286 5.23 -16.74 20.51
C GLU A 286 5.97 -15.77 21.43
N LEU A 287 5.23 -15.16 22.33
CA LEU A 287 5.73 -14.32 23.41
C LEU A 287 5.82 -15.20 24.68
N ARG A 288 7.04 -15.50 25.10
CA ARG A 288 7.30 -16.42 26.22
C ARG A 288 7.87 -15.69 27.43
N GLY A 289 7.09 -14.75 27.97
CA GLY A 289 7.55 -13.82 28.98
C GLY A 289 8.31 -12.64 28.37
N ALA A 290 7.83 -12.14 27.22
CA ALA A 290 8.45 -11.01 26.54
C ALA A 290 8.22 -9.71 27.29
N LEU A 291 9.28 -8.91 27.49
CA LEU A 291 9.19 -7.57 28.01
C LEU A 291 8.51 -6.65 27.01
N GLY A 292 7.57 -5.86 27.46
CA GLY A 292 6.98 -4.76 26.69
C GLY A 292 6.61 -3.59 27.59
N TRP A 293 6.48 -2.41 27.01
CA TRP A 293 5.99 -1.22 27.72
C TRP A 293 4.60 -0.86 27.23
N MET A 294 3.69 -0.56 28.16
CA MET A 294 2.33 -0.13 27.82
C MET A 294 2.34 1.21 27.08
N VAL A 295 1.64 1.26 25.96
CA VAL A 295 1.47 2.46 25.12
C VAL A 295 0.02 2.93 25.23
N GLY A 296 -0.16 4.19 25.62
CA GLY A 296 -1.48 4.74 25.90
C GLY A 296 -2.10 4.14 27.18
N GLU A 297 -3.38 4.35 27.37
CA GLU A 297 -4.11 3.95 28.59
C GLU A 297 -4.45 2.45 28.60
N GLU A 298 -4.46 1.87 29.80
CA GLU A 298 -4.87 0.48 30.03
C GLU A 298 -6.33 0.25 29.61
N GLY A 299 -6.60 -0.87 28.97
CA GLY A 299 -7.94 -1.19 28.40
C GLY A 299 -8.31 -0.40 27.14
N ARG A 300 -7.43 0.48 26.66
CA ARG A 300 -7.63 1.32 25.47
C ARG A 300 -6.75 0.92 24.29
N GLY A 301 -6.35 -0.34 24.19
CA GLY A 301 -5.44 -0.82 23.15
C GLY A 301 -5.97 -0.64 21.74
N VAL A 302 -7.26 -0.86 21.49
CA VAL A 302 -7.85 -0.66 20.14
C VAL A 302 -7.86 0.82 19.75
N PRO A 303 -8.32 1.77 20.58
CA PRO A 303 -8.15 3.20 20.28
C PRO A 303 -6.71 3.62 20.04
N ALA A 304 -5.76 3.12 20.82
CA ALA A 304 -4.33 3.45 20.68
C ALA A 304 -3.76 3.04 19.31
N ILE A 305 -4.21 1.90 18.77
CA ILE A 305 -3.68 1.37 17.51
C ILE A 305 -4.46 1.85 16.27
N ILE A 306 -5.67 2.44 16.44
CA ILE A 306 -6.54 2.77 15.32
C ILE A 306 -5.96 3.88 14.44
N GLU A 307 -5.19 4.80 15.00
CA GLU A 307 -4.49 5.83 14.22
C GLU A 307 -3.41 5.22 13.34
N MET A 308 -2.66 4.25 13.88
CA MET A 308 -1.72 3.47 13.08
C MET A 308 -2.42 2.76 11.92
N VAL A 309 -3.56 2.12 12.20
CA VAL A 309 -4.36 1.42 11.17
C VAL A 309 -4.90 2.38 10.11
N ALA A 310 -5.26 3.60 10.46
CA ALA A 310 -5.67 4.61 9.50
C ALA A 310 -4.54 4.95 8.51
N MET A 311 -3.32 5.13 9.01
CA MET A 311 -2.14 5.41 8.19
C MET A 311 -1.77 4.22 7.28
N THR A 312 -1.81 2.99 7.80
CA THR A 312 -1.54 1.79 6.98
C THR A 312 -2.61 1.55 5.93
N ARG A 313 -3.88 1.89 6.18
CA ARG A 313 -4.94 1.87 5.16
C ARG A 313 -4.69 2.88 4.04
N PHE A 314 -4.22 4.06 4.37
CA PHE A 314 -3.80 5.05 3.38
C PHE A 314 -2.68 4.50 2.49
N ASP A 315 -1.67 3.87 3.09
CA ASP A 315 -0.58 3.25 2.33
C ASP A 315 -1.03 2.04 1.50
N CYS A 316 -2.06 1.30 1.93
CA CYS A 316 -2.70 0.28 1.07
C CYS A 316 -3.34 0.90 -0.19
N MET A 317 -3.95 2.09 -0.08
CA MET A 317 -4.47 2.82 -1.25
C MET A 317 -3.33 3.21 -2.19
N ILE A 318 -2.25 3.79 -1.66
CA ILE A 318 -1.08 4.19 -2.46
C ILE A 318 -0.46 2.99 -3.16
N GLY A 319 -0.17 1.91 -2.43
CA GLY A 319 0.47 0.70 -2.98
C GLY A 319 -0.39 0.00 -4.04
N SER A 320 -1.71 -0.03 -3.85
CA SER A 320 -2.64 -0.58 -4.84
C SER A 320 -2.68 0.27 -6.11
N THR A 321 -2.76 1.60 -5.98
CA THR A 321 -2.72 2.53 -7.11
C THR A 321 -1.37 2.44 -7.86
N ALA A 322 -0.26 2.28 -7.14
CA ALA A 322 1.07 2.04 -7.72
C ALA A 322 1.10 0.76 -8.57
N GLY A 323 0.54 -0.33 -8.06
CA GLY A 323 0.42 -1.59 -8.78
C GLY A 323 -0.44 -1.47 -10.05
N GLN A 324 -1.56 -0.73 -9.97
CA GLN A 324 -2.40 -0.43 -11.15
C GLN A 324 -1.62 0.35 -12.21
N ARG A 325 -0.90 1.40 -11.81
CA ARG A 325 -0.09 2.21 -12.75
C ARG A 325 0.98 1.36 -13.43
N GLN A 326 1.73 0.58 -12.66
CA GLN A 326 2.77 -0.26 -13.23
C GLN A 326 2.18 -1.31 -14.17
N ALA A 327 1.04 -1.89 -13.84
CA ALA A 327 0.37 -2.87 -14.69
C ALA A 327 -0.03 -2.26 -16.04
N VAL A 328 -0.66 -1.09 -16.08
CA VAL A 328 -1.04 -0.44 -17.34
C VAL A 328 0.17 0.06 -18.11
N ALA A 329 1.21 0.56 -17.43
CA ALA A 329 2.45 1.00 -18.08
C ALA A 329 3.13 -0.16 -18.84
N GLN A 330 3.19 -1.34 -18.24
CA GLN A 330 3.72 -2.55 -18.89
C GLN A 330 2.84 -3.01 -20.07
N ALA A 331 1.52 -2.99 -19.90
CA ALA A 331 0.58 -3.34 -20.97
C ALA A 331 0.71 -2.39 -22.16
N VAL A 332 0.79 -1.08 -21.93
CA VAL A 332 0.99 -0.07 -22.99
C VAL A 332 2.37 -0.23 -23.64
N ASN A 333 3.45 -0.39 -22.87
CA ASN A 333 4.79 -0.61 -23.39
C ASN A 333 4.84 -1.83 -24.33
N HIS A 334 4.19 -2.93 -23.93
CA HIS A 334 4.14 -4.13 -24.77
C HIS A 334 3.33 -3.92 -26.05
N THR A 335 2.14 -3.33 -25.95
CA THR A 335 1.22 -3.18 -27.08
C THR A 335 1.65 -2.13 -28.11
N LEU A 336 2.51 -1.17 -27.71
CA LEU A 336 3.16 -0.22 -28.61
C LEU A 336 4.15 -0.91 -29.57
N ALA A 337 4.82 -1.97 -29.14
CA ALA A 337 5.83 -2.67 -29.93
C ALA A 337 5.28 -3.91 -30.63
N ARG A 338 4.42 -4.68 -29.95
CA ARG A 338 3.87 -5.95 -30.44
C ARG A 338 2.83 -5.73 -31.52
N SER A 339 2.96 -6.46 -32.61
CA SER A 339 2.00 -6.46 -33.74
C SER A 339 1.33 -7.83 -33.91
N ALA A 340 0.06 -7.82 -34.27
CA ALA A 340 -0.70 -8.99 -34.70
C ALA A 340 -1.71 -8.59 -35.79
N PHE A 341 -2.03 -9.49 -36.72
CA PHE A 341 -2.96 -9.24 -37.82
C PHE A 341 -2.62 -7.97 -38.63
N GLY A 342 -1.31 -7.73 -38.83
CA GLY A 342 -0.80 -6.62 -39.65
C GLY A 342 -0.84 -5.23 -39.00
N LYS A 343 -1.18 -5.12 -37.69
CA LYS A 343 -1.21 -3.85 -36.94
C LYS A 343 -0.60 -4.02 -35.54
N ARG A 344 -0.04 -2.94 -34.99
CA ARG A 344 0.35 -2.93 -33.56
C ARG A 344 -0.87 -3.22 -32.70
N LEU A 345 -0.66 -3.88 -31.55
CA LEU A 345 -1.77 -4.20 -30.65
C LEU A 345 -2.48 -2.92 -30.16
N ILE A 346 -1.73 -1.86 -29.86
CA ILE A 346 -2.31 -0.58 -29.42
C ILE A 346 -3.20 0.09 -30.49
N ASP A 347 -3.03 -0.24 -31.77
CA ASP A 347 -3.85 0.29 -32.87
C ASP A 347 -5.13 -0.55 -33.11
N GLN A 348 -5.29 -1.68 -32.41
CA GLN A 348 -6.48 -2.51 -32.48
C GLN A 348 -7.61 -1.90 -31.63
N PRO A 349 -8.83 -1.74 -32.17
CA PRO A 349 -9.92 -1.06 -31.45
C PRO A 349 -10.27 -1.69 -30.09
N LEU A 350 -10.28 -3.02 -29.99
CA LEU A 350 -10.54 -3.72 -28.72
C LEU A 350 -9.43 -3.44 -27.71
N MET A 351 -8.17 -3.51 -28.10
CA MET A 351 -7.04 -3.25 -27.21
C MET A 351 -7.03 -1.79 -26.73
N ARG A 352 -7.35 -0.83 -27.60
CA ARG A 352 -7.49 0.59 -27.21
C ARG A 352 -8.55 0.77 -26.13
N ASN A 353 -9.69 0.07 -26.25
CA ASN A 353 -10.75 0.14 -25.23
C ASN A 353 -10.26 -0.41 -23.89
N VAL A 354 -9.61 -1.60 -23.89
CA VAL A 354 -9.06 -2.21 -22.67
C VAL A 354 -8.04 -1.30 -21.99
N LEU A 355 -7.03 -0.81 -22.72
CA LEU A 355 -5.97 0.01 -22.16
C LEU A 355 -6.49 1.35 -21.61
N ALA A 356 -7.45 1.97 -22.32
CA ALA A 356 -8.07 3.20 -21.83
C ALA A 356 -8.89 2.96 -20.54
N ASP A 357 -9.62 1.85 -20.47
CA ASP A 357 -10.40 1.48 -19.31
C ASP A 357 -9.51 1.17 -18.08
N LEU A 358 -8.37 0.50 -18.29
CA LEU A 358 -7.36 0.30 -17.26
C LEU A 358 -6.78 1.63 -16.75
N GLN A 359 -6.50 2.58 -17.65
CA GLN A 359 -5.99 3.90 -17.25
C GLN A 359 -7.04 4.70 -16.46
N LEU A 360 -8.32 4.63 -16.80
CA LEU A 360 -9.38 5.29 -16.04
C LEU A 360 -9.44 4.82 -14.58
N GLU A 361 -9.19 3.54 -14.33
CA GLU A 361 -9.13 3.03 -12.96
C GLU A 361 -7.93 3.63 -12.18
N VAL A 362 -6.76 3.77 -12.84
CA VAL A 362 -5.59 4.45 -12.25
C VAL A 362 -5.91 5.91 -11.92
N GLU A 363 -6.53 6.65 -12.84
CA GLU A 363 -6.88 8.06 -12.67
C GLU A 363 -7.82 8.26 -11.47
N GLY A 364 -8.89 7.46 -11.37
CA GLY A 364 -9.84 7.52 -10.25
C GLY A 364 -9.19 7.15 -8.91
N SER A 365 -8.41 6.07 -8.90
CA SER A 365 -7.68 5.62 -7.71
C SER A 365 -6.67 6.65 -7.22
N LEU A 366 -5.91 7.25 -8.14
CA LEU A 366 -4.90 8.26 -7.82
C LEU A 366 -5.54 9.56 -7.32
N ALA A 367 -6.61 10.03 -7.97
CA ALA A 367 -7.33 11.23 -7.54
C ALA A 367 -7.82 11.10 -6.09
N MET A 368 -8.42 9.97 -5.74
CA MET A 368 -8.89 9.71 -4.38
C MET A 368 -7.74 9.57 -3.38
N THR A 369 -6.68 8.86 -3.74
CA THR A 369 -5.51 8.65 -2.88
C THR A 369 -4.84 9.98 -2.55
N MET A 370 -4.58 10.83 -3.54
CA MET A 370 -3.90 12.12 -3.32
C MET A 370 -4.79 13.13 -2.60
N ARG A 371 -6.12 13.09 -2.80
CA ARG A 371 -7.07 13.88 -2.00
C ARG A 371 -7.04 13.49 -0.52
N MET A 372 -6.93 12.20 -0.20
CA MET A 372 -6.75 11.75 1.19
C MET A 372 -5.40 12.17 1.76
N GLY A 373 -4.33 12.19 0.96
CA GLY A 373 -3.04 12.75 1.36
C GLY A 373 -3.13 14.23 1.74
N GLN A 374 -3.84 15.03 0.96
CA GLN A 374 -4.11 16.45 1.28
C GLN A 374 -4.93 16.59 2.57
N ALA A 375 -5.92 15.72 2.76
CA ALA A 375 -6.73 15.73 3.97
C ALA A 375 -5.88 15.41 5.23
N LEU A 376 -4.91 14.48 5.11
CA LEU A 376 -3.94 14.21 6.17
C LEU A 376 -3.10 15.45 6.48
N ASP A 377 -2.56 16.14 5.48
CA ASP A 377 -1.78 17.36 5.68
C ASP A 377 -2.55 18.42 6.46
N ARG A 378 -3.80 18.66 6.08
CA ARG A 378 -4.64 19.68 6.71
C ARG A 378 -5.13 19.27 8.10
N SER A 379 -5.48 17.98 8.27
CA SER A 379 -5.96 17.46 9.57
C SER A 379 -4.88 17.45 10.64
N LEU A 380 -3.62 17.26 10.25
CA LEU A 380 -2.46 17.18 11.15
C LEU A 380 -1.71 18.52 11.30
N ALA A 381 -2.09 19.55 10.52
CA ALA A 381 -1.54 20.90 10.66
C ALA A 381 -1.84 21.50 12.05
N PRO A 382 -1.03 22.45 12.54
CA PRO A 382 -1.33 23.16 13.77
C PRO A 382 -2.74 23.76 13.77
N GLY A 383 -3.54 23.44 14.77
CA GLY A 383 -4.95 23.82 14.84
C GLY A 383 -5.93 22.85 14.18
N GLY A 384 -5.42 21.94 13.36
CA GLY A 384 -6.16 20.82 12.73
C GLY A 384 -7.46 21.22 12.02
N ASP A 385 -7.65 20.80 10.78
CA ASP A 385 -8.91 21.03 10.05
C ASP A 385 -9.90 19.90 10.38
N GLU A 386 -10.95 20.21 11.13
CA GLU A 386 -11.94 19.22 11.55
C GLU A 386 -12.74 18.67 10.37
N HIS A 387 -13.03 19.49 9.37
CA HIS A 387 -13.69 19.03 8.14
C HIS A 387 -12.86 17.96 7.43
N GLU A 388 -11.54 18.14 7.35
CA GLU A 388 -10.65 17.17 6.71
C GLU A 388 -10.49 15.89 7.55
N LYS A 389 -10.53 15.97 8.89
CA LYS A 389 -10.58 14.78 9.76
C LYS A 389 -11.85 13.95 9.52
N LEU A 390 -13.00 14.62 9.43
CA LEU A 390 -14.27 13.97 9.14
C LEU A 390 -14.25 13.33 7.74
N LEU A 391 -13.72 14.03 6.74
CA LEU A 391 -13.54 13.49 5.39
C LEU A 391 -12.65 12.24 5.38
N LEU A 392 -11.53 12.25 6.09
CA LEU A 392 -10.64 11.09 6.24
C LEU A 392 -11.33 9.92 6.93
N ARG A 393 -12.14 10.19 7.94
CA ARG A 393 -12.83 9.14 8.71
C ARG A 393 -13.74 8.28 7.83
N LEU A 394 -14.35 8.86 6.81
CA LEU A 394 -15.16 8.15 5.81
C LEU A 394 -14.32 7.72 4.59
N GLY A 395 -13.39 8.57 4.18
CA GLY A 395 -12.62 8.40 2.95
C GLY A 395 -11.63 7.23 2.98
N LEU A 396 -10.95 6.99 4.12
CA LEU A 396 -9.98 5.91 4.21
C LEU A 396 -10.61 4.50 4.09
N PRO A 397 -11.67 4.13 4.82
CA PRO A 397 -12.30 2.83 4.63
C PRO A 397 -12.93 2.70 3.23
N THR A 398 -13.52 3.76 2.69
CA THR A 398 -14.13 3.77 1.36
C THR A 398 -13.09 3.59 0.25
N GLY A 399 -12.01 4.37 0.29
CA GLY A 399 -10.93 4.29 -0.70
C GLY A 399 -10.16 2.99 -0.61
N LYS A 400 -9.80 2.56 0.59
CA LYS A 400 -9.12 1.27 0.81
C LYS A 400 -9.97 0.10 0.33
N TYR A 401 -11.29 0.12 0.59
CA TYR A 401 -12.19 -0.91 0.09
C TYR A 401 -12.15 -0.97 -1.44
N TRP A 402 -12.45 0.14 -2.11
CA TRP A 402 -12.63 0.16 -3.56
C TRP A 402 -11.31 -0.09 -4.29
N ILE A 403 -10.31 0.74 -4.04
CA ILE A 403 -9.04 0.71 -4.77
C ILE A 403 -8.35 -0.66 -4.65
N CYS A 404 -8.20 -1.15 -3.42
CA CYS A 404 -7.52 -2.43 -3.22
C CYS A 404 -8.32 -3.61 -3.79
N LYS A 405 -9.65 -3.55 -3.76
CA LYS A 405 -10.51 -4.62 -4.29
C LYS A 405 -10.50 -4.65 -5.83
N ARG A 406 -10.35 -3.51 -6.48
CA ARG A 406 -10.29 -3.42 -7.95
C ARG A 406 -8.94 -3.88 -8.50
N THR A 407 -7.85 -3.69 -7.76
CA THR A 407 -6.49 -3.95 -8.22
C THR A 407 -6.23 -5.37 -8.73
N PRO A 408 -6.73 -6.47 -8.12
CA PRO A 408 -6.54 -7.82 -8.66
C PRO A 408 -7.11 -8.00 -10.06
N PHE A 409 -8.32 -7.50 -10.31
CA PHE A 409 -8.95 -7.59 -11.63
C PHE A 409 -8.23 -6.73 -12.66
N HIS A 410 -7.78 -5.54 -12.27
CA HIS A 410 -6.98 -4.65 -13.10
C HIS A 410 -5.65 -5.29 -13.50
N ALA A 411 -4.92 -5.88 -12.55
CA ALA A 411 -3.65 -6.55 -12.80
C ALA A 411 -3.82 -7.78 -13.71
N TYR A 412 -4.91 -8.52 -13.54
CA TYR A 412 -5.27 -9.66 -14.40
C TYR A 412 -5.50 -9.23 -15.85
N GLU A 413 -6.33 -8.20 -16.07
CA GLU A 413 -6.62 -7.69 -17.41
C GLU A 413 -5.35 -7.15 -18.10
N ALA A 414 -4.51 -6.40 -17.35
CA ALA A 414 -3.23 -5.94 -17.88
C ALA A 414 -2.30 -7.12 -18.26
N MET A 415 -2.32 -8.21 -17.48
CA MET A 415 -1.56 -9.42 -17.77
C MET A 415 -2.02 -10.08 -19.07
N GLU A 416 -3.32 -10.12 -19.34
CA GLU A 416 -3.87 -10.62 -20.62
C GLU A 416 -3.36 -9.85 -21.83
N CYS A 417 -3.11 -8.54 -21.70
CA CYS A 417 -2.57 -7.72 -22.78
C CYS A 417 -1.20 -8.20 -23.29
N LEU A 418 -0.42 -8.91 -22.46
CA LEU A 418 0.88 -9.48 -22.84
C LEU A 418 0.78 -10.91 -23.39
N GLY A 419 -0.39 -11.53 -23.37
CA GLY A 419 -0.57 -12.92 -23.74
C GLY A 419 0.27 -13.85 -22.85
N GLY A 420 0.91 -14.88 -23.42
CA GLY A 420 1.72 -15.84 -22.67
C GLY A 420 2.86 -15.20 -21.85
N ASN A 421 3.42 -14.09 -22.29
CA ASN A 421 4.46 -13.38 -21.55
C ASN A 421 3.93 -12.82 -20.21
N GLY A 422 2.64 -12.47 -20.13
CA GLY A 422 2.04 -11.93 -18.92
C GLY A 422 2.04 -12.89 -17.73
N VAL A 423 2.09 -14.20 -17.95
CA VAL A 423 2.04 -15.22 -16.89
C VAL A 423 3.41 -15.82 -16.56
N THR A 424 4.49 -15.32 -17.17
CA THR A 424 5.86 -15.76 -16.86
C THR A 424 6.57 -14.83 -15.88
N GLU A 425 7.47 -15.37 -15.07
CA GLU A 425 8.19 -14.61 -14.05
C GLU A 425 9.24 -13.64 -14.61
N ASP A 426 9.59 -13.77 -15.89
CA ASP A 426 10.47 -12.83 -16.61
C ASP A 426 9.82 -11.46 -16.80
N PHE A 427 8.49 -11.39 -16.67
CA PHE A 427 7.68 -10.17 -16.76
C PHE A 427 7.03 -9.85 -15.42
N ILE A 428 7.03 -8.58 -15.05
CA ILE A 428 6.58 -8.13 -13.72
C ILE A 428 5.08 -8.43 -13.43
N LEU A 429 4.25 -8.62 -14.47
CA LEU A 429 2.79 -8.71 -14.30
C LEU A 429 2.34 -9.94 -13.51
N ALA A 430 3.02 -11.08 -13.63
CA ALA A 430 2.75 -12.26 -12.82
C ALA A 430 2.92 -11.94 -11.32
N ARG A 431 3.97 -11.20 -10.96
CA ARG A 431 4.21 -10.73 -9.59
C ARG A 431 3.15 -9.70 -9.15
N LEU A 432 2.87 -8.68 -9.97
CA LEU A 432 1.85 -7.66 -9.66
C LEU A 432 0.48 -8.29 -9.38
N TYR A 433 0.09 -9.29 -10.16
CA TYR A 433 -1.16 -10.00 -9.94
C TYR A 433 -1.17 -10.76 -8.60
N ARG A 434 -0.08 -11.43 -8.23
CA ARG A 434 0.02 -12.12 -6.93
C ARG A 434 0.06 -11.16 -5.75
N ASP A 435 0.66 -9.98 -5.90
CA ASP A 435 0.76 -8.97 -4.86
C ASP A 435 -0.58 -8.23 -4.65
N ALA A 436 -1.34 -8.02 -5.72
CA ALA A 436 -2.57 -7.21 -5.72
C ALA A 436 -3.61 -7.59 -4.64
N PRO A 437 -3.94 -8.88 -4.37
CA PRO A 437 -4.91 -9.25 -3.35
C PRO A 437 -4.48 -8.90 -1.92
N ILE A 438 -3.18 -8.78 -1.64
CA ILE A 438 -2.66 -8.61 -0.28
C ILE A 438 -3.22 -7.33 0.35
N ASN A 439 -3.16 -6.21 -0.36
CA ASN A 439 -3.69 -4.94 0.13
C ASN A 439 -5.22 -4.95 0.34
N ALA A 440 -5.96 -5.83 -0.35
CA ALA A 440 -7.40 -5.99 -0.14
C ALA A 440 -7.74 -6.78 1.14
N ILE A 441 -6.78 -7.55 1.67
CA ILE A 441 -6.99 -8.49 2.79
C ILE A 441 -6.49 -7.91 4.10
N TRP A 442 -5.22 -7.50 4.17
CA TRP A 442 -4.65 -6.98 5.41
C TRP A 442 -5.20 -5.59 5.76
N GLU A 443 -5.00 -5.12 7.00
CA GLU A 443 -5.53 -3.84 7.54
C GLU A 443 -7.08 -3.76 7.50
N GLY A 444 -7.73 -4.90 7.49
CA GLY A 444 -9.16 -5.06 7.36
C GLY A 444 -9.60 -5.39 5.92
N SER A 445 -10.18 -6.58 5.75
CA SER A 445 -10.75 -7.03 4.48
C SER A 445 -11.97 -6.21 4.05
N GLY A 446 -12.50 -6.46 2.85
CA GLY A 446 -13.61 -5.70 2.29
C GLY A 446 -14.81 -5.57 3.22
N ASN A 447 -15.24 -6.64 3.90
CA ASN A 447 -16.34 -6.56 4.87
C ASN A 447 -15.99 -5.66 6.06
N VAL A 448 -14.75 -5.75 6.56
CA VAL A 448 -14.30 -4.90 7.68
C VAL A 448 -14.30 -3.42 7.29
N GLN A 449 -13.92 -3.08 6.06
CA GLN A 449 -13.98 -1.70 5.57
C GLN A 449 -15.43 -1.22 5.43
N ALA A 450 -16.32 -2.05 4.87
CA ALA A 450 -17.74 -1.71 4.74
C ALA A 450 -18.42 -1.51 6.10
N LEU A 451 -18.12 -2.36 7.08
CA LEU A 451 -18.60 -2.21 8.46
C LEU A 451 -17.99 -0.98 9.16
N ASP A 452 -16.74 -0.64 8.84
CA ASP A 452 -16.12 0.56 9.40
C ASP A 452 -16.70 1.86 8.81
N MET A 453 -17.07 1.85 7.53
CA MET A 453 -17.85 2.92 6.90
C MET A 453 -19.18 3.12 7.62
N LEU A 454 -19.96 2.05 7.86
CA LEU A 454 -21.21 2.13 8.61
C LEU A 454 -21.01 2.65 10.04
N ARG A 455 -19.93 2.20 10.69
CA ARG A 455 -19.57 2.67 12.03
C ARG A 455 -19.20 4.15 12.06
N ALA A 456 -18.53 4.64 11.00
CA ALA A 456 -18.23 6.06 10.86
C ALA A 456 -19.53 6.88 10.78
N LEU A 457 -20.45 6.49 9.90
CA LEU A 457 -21.74 7.14 9.70
C LEU A 457 -22.62 7.14 10.98
N SER A 458 -22.63 6.02 11.73
CA SER A 458 -23.46 5.91 12.93
C SER A 458 -22.90 6.66 14.15
N ARG A 459 -21.56 6.80 14.27
CA ARG A 459 -20.94 7.44 15.43
C ARG A 459 -20.66 8.93 15.27
N SER A 460 -20.49 9.36 14.04
CA SER A 460 -20.15 10.74 13.68
C SER A 460 -20.90 11.09 12.38
N PRO A 461 -22.21 11.37 12.45
CA PRO A 461 -23.01 11.68 11.26
C PRO A 461 -22.43 12.82 10.41
N GLU A 462 -21.67 13.72 11.02
CA GLU A 462 -20.99 14.86 10.39
C GLU A 462 -19.98 14.43 9.31
N VAL A 463 -19.53 13.17 9.32
CA VAL A 463 -18.67 12.63 8.25
C VAL A 463 -19.36 12.66 6.89
N LEU A 464 -20.71 12.52 6.88
CA LEU A 464 -21.50 12.62 5.66
C LEU A 464 -21.60 14.06 5.16
N ASP A 465 -21.66 15.04 6.08
CA ASP A 465 -21.66 16.46 5.70
C ASP A 465 -20.33 16.84 5.05
N ALA A 466 -19.21 16.40 5.60
CA ALA A 466 -17.88 16.61 5.00
C ALA A 466 -17.76 15.93 3.62
N TRP A 467 -18.28 14.73 3.48
CA TRP A 467 -18.35 14.01 2.20
C TRP A 467 -19.20 14.73 1.16
N ASN A 468 -20.39 15.14 1.54
CA ASN A 468 -21.33 15.87 0.66
C ASN A 468 -20.78 17.25 0.27
N ALA A 469 -20.05 17.94 1.15
CA ALA A 469 -19.39 19.20 0.83
C ALA A 469 -18.31 19.02 -0.25
N GLU A 470 -17.55 17.91 -0.23
CA GLU A 470 -16.59 17.60 -1.31
C GLU A 470 -17.32 17.37 -2.64
N LEU A 471 -18.38 16.55 -2.65
CA LEU A 471 -19.18 16.27 -3.84
C LEU A 471 -19.89 17.52 -4.38
N ALA A 472 -20.31 18.44 -3.51
CA ALA A 472 -20.99 19.67 -3.89
C ALA A 472 -20.15 20.60 -4.77
N LYS A 473 -18.82 20.48 -4.76
CA LYS A 473 -17.91 21.25 -5.61
C LYS A 473 -18.14 21.03 -7.11
N THR A 474 -18.75 19.91 -7.48
CA THR A 474 -19.04 19.55 -8.89
C THR A 474 -20.52 19.43 -9.19
N ARG A 475 -21.38 19.92 -8.30
CA ARG A 475 -22.84 19.91 -8.51
C ARG A 475 -23.19 20.67 -9.80
N GLY A 476 -24.00 20.04 -10.64
CA GLY A 476 -24.45 20.61 -11.93
C GLY A 476 -23.46 20.40 -13.08
N ALA A 477 -22.24 19.87 -12.82
CA ALA A 477 -21.27 19.61 -13.88
C ALA A 477 -21.63 18.35 -14.70
N SER A 478 -22.34 17.39 -14.09
CA SER A 478 -22.80 16.16 -14.78
C SER A 478 -24.11 15.67 -14.19
N ALA A 479 -25.15 15.59 -15.01
CA ALA A 479 -26.45 15.07 -14.59
C ALA A 479 -26.38 13.59 -14.14
N VAL A 480 -25.46 12.79 -14.72
CA VAL A 480 -25.24 11.39 -14.34
C VAL A 480 -24.63 11.31 -12.94
N LEU A 481 -23.63 12.15 -12.65
CA LEU A 481 -23.03 12.21 -11.32
C LEU A 481 -24.04 12.71 -10.29
N ASP A 482 -24.78 13.78 -10.58
CA ASP A 482 -25.79 14.33 -9.66
C ASP A 482 -26.86 13.28 -9.30
N ALA A 483 -27.34 12.52 -10.30
CA ALA A 483 -28.27 11.42 -10.08
C ALA A 483 -27.67 10.30 -9.23
N ALA A 484 -26.40 9.94 -9.45
CA ALA A 484 -25.69 8.92 -8.66
C ALA A 484 -25.52 9.38 -7.20
N VAL A 485 -25.15 10.63 -6.97
CA VAL A 485 -25.03 11.22 -5.62
C VAL A 485 -26.38 11.19 -4.89
N LEU A 486 -27.45 11.55 -5.56
CA LEU A 486 -28.80 11.47 -4.99
C LEU A 486 -29.19 10.03 -4.61
N ALA A 487 -28.87 9.06 -5.49
CA ALA A 487 -29.13 7.64 -5.22
C ALA A 487 -28.36 7.13 -3.98
N VAL A 488 -27.11 7.58 -3.78
CA VAL A 488 -26.32 7.27 -2.58
C VAL A 488 -26.99 7.86 -1.32
N GLN A 489 -27.41 9.12 -1.37
CA GLN A 489 -28.07 9.79 -0.25
C GLN A 489 -29.38 9.08 0.12
N GLN A 490 -30.19 8.67 -0.86
CA GLN A 490 -31.40 7.88 -0.64
C GLN A 490 -31.08 6.50 -0.03
N ALA A 491 -30.04 5.80 -0.52
CA ALA A 491 -29.63 4.52 0.02
C ALA A 491 -29.12 4.62 1.47
N LEU A 492 -28.50 5.72 1.84
CA LEU A 492 -28.05 5.98 3.21
C LEU A 492 -29.18 6.38 4.16
N ALA A 493 -30.22 7.03 3.64
CA ALA A 493 -31.39 7.40 4.42
C ALA A 493 -32.34 6.22 4.71
N ASP A 494 -32.23 5.13 3.96
CA ASP A 494 -33.00 3.91 4.16
C ASP A 494 -32.35 3.04 5.23
N PRO A 495 -32.99 2.82 6.40
CA PRO A 495 -32.43 2.02 7.49
C PRO A 495 -32.51 0.51 7.26
N ASP A 496 -33.33 0.06 6.27
CA ASP A 496 -33.60 -1.36 6.09
C ASP A 496 -32.37 -2.07 5.51
N GLU A 497 -32.02 -3.18 6.12
CA GLU A 497 -30.91 -4.06 5.69
C GLU A 497 -29.57 -3.34 5.45
N VAL A 498 -29.30 -2.28 6.20
CA VAL A 498 -28.14 -1.41 6.03
C VAL A 498 -26.81 -2.20 5.98
N GLU A 499 -26.64 -3.19 6.85
CA GLU A 499 -25.42 -4.02 6.87
C GLU A 499 -25.35 -4.95 5.64
N TYR A 500 -26.48 -5.54 5.23
CA TYR A 500 -26.54 -6.37 4.02
C TYR A 500 -26.16 -5.58 2.77
N ARG A 501 -26.60 -4.32 2.68
CA ARG A 501 -26.33 -3.41 1.55
C ARG A 501 -24.97 -2.68 1.64
N ALA A 502 -24.24 -2.81 2.75
CA ALA A 502 -23.05 -2.00 3.03
C ALA A 502 -22.00 -2.01 1.91
N ARG A 503 -21.77 -3.15 1.26
CA ARG A 503 -20.80 -3.25 0.15
C ARG A 503 -21.25 -2.46 -1.07
N ARG A 504 -22.52 -2.49 -1.42
CA ARG A 504 -23.07 -1.69 -2.51
C ARG A 504 -22.98 -0.20 -2.20
N THR A 505 -23.24 0.17 -0.96
CA THR A 505 -23.16 1.58 -0.51
C THR A 505 -21.73 2.11 -0.60
N VAL A 506 -20.74 1.35 -0.15
CA VAL A 506 -19.34 1.79 -0.22
C VAL A 506 -18.82 1.83 -1.65
N ASP A 507 -19.27 0.93 -2.55
CA ASP A 507 -18.97 1.02 -3.98
C ASP A 507 -19.45 2.36 -4.56
N GLN A 508 -20.70 2.72 -4.29
CA GLN A 508 -21.33 3.96 -4.77
C GLN A 508 -20.64 5.21 -4.19
N LEU A 509 -20.32 5.21 -2.90
CA LEU A 509 -19.54 6.29 -2.27
C LEU A 509 -18.20 6.48 -2.98
N ALA A 510 -17.44 5.39 -3.20
CA ALA A 510 -16.14 5.45 -3.85
C ALA A 510 -16.25 6.01 -5.27
N LEU A 511 -17.17 5.50 -6.07
CA LEU A 511 -17.33 5.89 -7.48
C LEU A 511 -17.78 7.34 -7.63
N THR A 512 -18.73 7.81 -6.81
CA THR A 512 -19.19 9.20 -6.84
C THR A 512 -18.10 10.18 -6.42
N MET A 513 -17.28 9.81 -5.41
CA MET A 513 -16.15 10.63 -5.00
C MET A 513 -15.06 10.67 -6.09
N GLN A 514 -14.68 9.54 -6.66
CA GLN A 514 -13.70 9.50 -7.74
C GLN A 514 -14.14 10.33 -8.94
N ALA A 515 -15.39 10.19 -9.36
CA ALA A 515 -15.97 10.99 -10.46
C ALA A 515 -15.93 12.50 -10.18
N SER A 516 -16.32 12.91 -8.97
CA SER A 516 -16.24 14.32 -8.55
C SER A 516 -14.79 14.84 -8.56
N LEU A 517 -13.85 14.06 -8.02
CA LEU A 517 -12.43 14.44 -7.99
C LEU A 517 -11.81 14.54 -9.40
N LEU A 518 -12.22 13.68 -10.34
CA LEU A 518 -11.79 13.75 -11.74
C LEU A 518 -12.35 14.98 -12.45
N LEU A 519 -13.59 15.37 -12.20
CA LEU A 519 -14.13 16.64 -12.69
C LEU A 519 -13.36 17.85 -12.12
N GLN A 520 -13.07 17.85 -10.82
CA GLN A 520 -12.23 18.87 -10.17
C GLN A 520 -10.82 18.91 -10.75
N ALA A 521 -10.33 17.78 -11.25
CA ALA A 521 -9.02 17.66 -11.91
C ALA A 521 -8.95 18.42 -13.25
N GLY A 522 -10.07 18.65 -13.90
CA GLY A 522 -10.17 19.48 -15.10
C GLY A 522 -9.83 18.76 -16.41
N ASN A 523 -9.50 17.47 -16.40
CA ASN A 523 -9.37 16.70 -17.63
C ASN A 523 -10.72 16.13 -18.03
N GLN A 524 -11.41 16.83 -18.96
CA GLN A 524 -12.77 16.48 -19.35
C GLN A 524 -12.88 15.09 -19.99
N ALA A 525 -11.90 14.69 -20.81
CA ALA A 525 -11.92 13.38 -21.46
C ALA A 525 -11.90 12.24 -20.44
N VAL A 526 -11.07 12.35 -19.40
CA VAL A 526 -10.98 11.36 -18.32
C VAL A 526 -12.26 11.35 -17.48
N ALA A 527 -12.74 12.53 -17.08
CA ALA A 527 -13.94 12.65 -16.25
C ALA A 527 -15.18 12.11 -16.96
N ASP A 528 -15.40 12.49 -18.23
CA ASP A 528 -16.54 12.02 -19.04
C ASP A 528 -16.51 10.51 -19.24
N ALA A 529 -15.33 9.96 -19.58
CA ALA A 529 -15.16 8.53 -19.77
C ALA A 529 -15.41 7.75 -18.47
N PHE A 530 -14.90 8.24 -17.34
CA PHE A 530 -15.10 7.62 -16.05
C PHE A 530 -16.59 7.65 -15.65
N ILE A 531 -17.25 8.80 -15.74
CA ILE A 531 -18.66 8.95 -15.40
C ILE A 531 -19.53 8.06 -16.29
N ALA A 532 -19.32 8.09 -17.60
CA ALA A 532 -20.10 7.29 -18.55
C ALA A 532 -19.98 5.78 -18.32
N SER A 533 -18.76 5.31 -17.99
CA SER A 533 -18.51 3.88 -17.82
C SER A 533 -18.76 3.36 -16.39
N ARG A 534 -18.63 4.20 -15.35
CA ARG A 534 -18.76 3.75 -13.95
C ARG A 534 -20.09 4.12 -13.30
N LEU A 535 -20.71 5.21 -13.73
CA LEU A 535 -21.97 5.71 -13.15
C LEU A 535 -23.13 5.68 -14.12
N GLY A 536 -22.87 5.60 -15.44
CA GLY A 536 -23.88 5.46 -16.47
C GLY A 536 -24.54 4.07 -16.48
N GLN A 537 -25.67 3.95 -17.19
CA GLN A 537 -26.38 2.66 -17.35
C GLN A 537 -25.57 1.60 -18.13
N ALA A 538 -24.55 2.02 -18.86
CA ALA A 538 -23.66 1.17 -19.64
C ALA A 538 -22.48 0.61 -18.82
N GLY A 539 -22.46 0.79 -17.50
CA GLY A 539 -21.41 0.28 -16.62
C GLY A 539 -21.34 -1.24 -16.66
N GLU A 540 -20.32 -1.78 -17.30
CA GLU A 540 -20.11 -3.20 -17.45
C GLU A 540 -19.20 -3.74 -16.35
N ARG A 541 -19.19 -5.07 -16.18
CA ARG A 541 -18.46 -5.72 -15.10
C ARG A 541 -16.98 -5.93 -15.39
N ASN A 542 -16.63 -6.07 -16.66
CA ASN A 542 -15.28 -6.32 -17.13
C ASN A 542 -14.66 -5.05 -17.73
N PHE A 543 -13.33 -4.99 -17.75
CA PHE A 543 -12.61 -3.95 -18.47
C PHE A 543 -12.80 -4.12 -19.99
N GLY A 544 -12.52 -3.04 -20.75
CA GLY A 544 -12.64 -3.05 -22.20
C GLY A 544 -14.08 -2.89 -22.73
N THR A 545 -14.98 -2.42 -21.90
CA THR A 545 -16.41 -2.23 -22.22
C THR A 545 -16.84 -0.76 -22.22
N LEU A 546 -15.90 0.14 -22.48
CA LEU A 546 -16.18 1.58 -22.57
C LEU A 546 -17.17 1.89 -23.70
N PRO A 547 -18.14 2.80 -23.47
CA PRO A 547 -19.11 3.21 -24.48
C PRO A 547 -18.46 3.93 -25.66
N ARG A 548 -19.20 4.04 -26.77
CA ARG A 548 -18.75 4.76 -27.96
C ARG A 548 -18.69 6.28 -27.72
N GLY A 549 -17.84 6.97 -28.47
CA GLY A 549 -17.76 8.43 -28.50
C GLY A 549 -16.81 9.04 -27.47
N LEU A 550 -16.06 8.22 -26.72
CA LEU A 550 -15.06 8.70 -25.76
C LEU A 550 -13.74 9.03 -26.48
N ASP A 551 -13.02 10.01 -25.95
CA ASP A 551 -11.68 10.37 -26.39
C ASP A 551 -10.64 9.41 -25.80
N LEU A 552 -10.53 8.22 -26.39
CA LEU A 552 -9.57 7.20 -25.97
C LEU A 552 -8.13 7.64 -26.24
N GLU A 553 -7.90 8.50 -27.24
CA GLU A 553 -6.55 8.97 -27.57
C GLU A 553 -5.93 9.74 -26.42
N THR A 554 -6.64 10.72 -25.87
CA THR A 554 -6.18 11.48 -24.71
C THR A 554 -5.93 10.56 -23.49
N ILE A 555 -6.81 9.58 -23.23
CA ILE A 555 -6.64 8.63 -22.11
C ILE A 555 -5.41 7.75 -22.33
N LEU A 556 -5.20 7.24 -23.53
CA LEU A 556 -4.05 6.38 -23.86
C LEU A 556 -2.71 7.13 -23.82
N GLN A 557 -2.68 8.41 -24.22
CA GLN A 557 -1.48 9.25 -24.07
C GLN A 557 -1.08 9.39 -22.60
N ARG A 558 -2.04 9.50 -21.68
CA ARG A 558 -1.78 9.56 -20.23
C ARG A 558 -1.27 8.23 -19.64
N ALA A 559 -1.61 7.12 -20.28
CA ALA A 559 -1.14 5.78 -19.91
C ALA A 559 0.29 5.49 -20.40
N ASN A 560 0.76 6.17 -21.44
CA ASN A 560 2.02 5.87 -22.11
C ASN A 560 3.23 6.18 -21.21
N PRO A 561 4.04 5.17 -20.81
CA PRO A 561 5.21 5.37 -19.97
C PRO A 561 6.43 5.92 -20.73
N ARG A 562 6.33 6.15 -22.04
CA ARG A 562 7.41 6.60 -22.96
C ARG A 562 7.17 7.98 -23.55
N VAL A 563 6.24 8.77 -22.98
CA VAL A 563 6.08 10.17 -23.42
C VAL A 563 7.23 10.97 -22.85
N GLU A 564 7.99 11.60 -23.76
CA GLU A 564 9.09 12.51 -23.46
C GLU A 564 8.59 13.88 -22.95
#